data_0fa839707dd2a2d0dc0be48e60fb0db3
#
_entry.id   0fa839707dd2a2d0dc0be48e60fb0db3
#
_cell.length_a   1.000
_cell.length_b   1.000
_cell.length_c   1.000
_cell.angle_alpha   90.00
_cell.angle_beta   90.00
_cell.angle_gamma   90.00
#
_symmetry.space_group_name_H-M   'P 1'
#
loop_
_entity.id
_entity.type
_entity.pdbx_description
1 polymer ?
#
loop_
_entity_poly.entity_id
_entity_poly.type
_entity_poly.pdbx_seq_one_letter_code
_entity_poly.pdbx_strand_id
1 'polypeptide(L)'
;MKVVTWNQGYWQHRSTKDKAWDYLRKQIRPDLALLQEVGPTSLDKNEYFTLKKVHQNWGTALYTRNMTLEELAIAEEYPGRVSAASFEITPNQKAIAVSVHAPIIEGYVFPHLDRIFDEIERMVSGKTFIVGGDLNTARLAEKVWPRHGHGPFFERLSKSRFFDCHQALLGTEEQTIFRKGSKHPFQDDHLFVSHDLASQVKSCFTLDNETIRSLSGHIPVVTHLFSI
;
A
#
# COMPACT_ATOMS: atom_id res chain seq x y z
N MET A 1 0.69 -16.07 -5.04
CA MET A 1 0.77 -14.67 -5.51
C MET A 1 1.60 -13.85 -4.56
N LYS A 2 2.53 -13.01 -5.08
CA LYS A 2 3.33 -12.06 -4.30
C LYS A 2 2.74 -10.66 -4.42
N VAL A 3 2.33 -10.08 -3.31
CA VAL A 3 1.80 -8.72 -3.22
C VAL A 3 2.79 -7.85 -2.48
N VAL A 4 2.97 -6.62 -2.95
CA VAL A 4 3.89 -5.65 -2.36
C VAL A 4 3.21 -4.31 -2.20
N THR A 5 3.39 -3.63 -1.07
CA THR A 5 3.17 -2.19 -0.98
C THR A 5 4.50 -1.47 -0.77
N TRP A 6 4.71 -0.35 -1.48
CA TRP A 6 5.94 0.41 -1.40
C TRP A 6 5.76 1.88 -1.76
N ASN A 7 6.04 2.78 -0.83
CA ASN A 7 6.24 4.18 -1.12
C ASN A 7 7.64 4.37 -1.71
N GLN A 8 7.75 4.76 -3.00
CA GLN A 8 9.03 4.88 -3.70
C GLN A 8 9.73 6.24 -3.47
N GLY A 9 9.12 7.16 -2.73
CA GLY A 9 9.73 8.43 -2.37
C GLY A 9 10.13 9.30 -3.57
N TYR A 10 9.33 9.38 -4.61
CA TYR A 10 9.61 10.10 -5.86
C TYR A 10 10.20 11.50 -5.66
N TRP A 11 9.76 12.21 -4.64
CA TRP A 11 10.23 13.56 -4.32
C TRP A 11 11.69 13.62 -3.91
N GLN A 12 12.09 12.69 -3.06
CA GLN A 12 13.40 12.65 -2.46
C GLN A 12 14.42 11.95 -3.37
N HIS A 13 13.91 11.08 -4.26
CA HIS A 13 14.71 10.14 -5.04
C HIS A 13 14.48 10.24 -6.55
N ARG A 14 14.18 11.43 -7.09
CA ARG A 14 13.94 11.64 -8.54
C ARG A 14 15.03 11.05 -9.44
N SER A 15 16.29 11.18 -9.03
CA SER A 15 17.44 10.65 -9.78
C SER A 15 17.55 9.12 -9.75
N THR A 16 16.86 8.46 -8.83
CA THR A 16 16.89 7.00 -8.65
C THR A 16 15.57 6.32 -8.98
N LYS A 17 14.56 7.06 -9.46
CA LYS A 17 13.23 6.50 -9.77
C LYS A 17 13.28 5.29 -10.70
N ASP A 18 14.11 5.34 -11.74
CA ASP A 18 14.23 4.23 -12.68
C ASP A 18 14.90 3.01 -12.02
N LYS A 19 15.84 3.24 -11.07
CA LYS A 19 16.45 2.18 -10.28
C LYS A 19 15.45 1.54 -9.32
N ALA A 20 14.51 2.31 -8.73
CA ALA A 20 13.45 1.78 -7.89
C ALA A 20 12.51 0.88 -8.72
N TRP A 21 12.11 1.33 -9.93
CA TRP A 21 11.35 0.51 -10.87
C TRP A 21 12.10 -0.75 -11.28
N ASP A 22 13.38 -0.65 -11.62
CA ASP A 22 14.23 -1.79 -11.96
C ASP A 22 14.33 -2.79 -10.81
N TYR A 23 14.49 -2.28 -9.58
CA TYR A 23 14.54 -3.13 -8.39
C TYR A 23 13.20 -3.85 -8.15
N LEU A 24 12.09 -3.14 -8.26
CA LEU A 24 10.75 -3.73 -8.17
C LEU A 24 10.56 -4.87 -9.17
N ARG A 25 10.88 -4.61 -10.44
CA ARG A 25 10.67 -5.56 -11.54
C ARG A 25 11.63 -6.75 -11.52
N LYS A 26 12.90 -6.52 -11.22
CA LYS A 26 13.98 -7.53 -11.37
C LYS A 26 14.28 -8.29 -10.09
N GLN A 27 14.17 -7.63 -8.94
CA GLN A 27 14.53 -8.23 -7.65
C GLN A 27 13.30 -8.63 -6.84
N ILE A 28 12.36 -7.72 -6.61
CA ILE A 28 11.15 -8.03 -5.85
C ILE A 28 10.23 -8.94 -6.68
N ARG A 29 9.99 -8.60 -7.95
CA ARG A 29 9.17 -9.36 -8.90
C ARG A 29 7.77 -9.65 -8.36
N PRO A 30 6.98 -8.63 -8.00
CA PRO A 30 5.63 -8.82 -7.52
C PRO A 30 4.71 -9.28 -8.64
N ASP A 31 3.64 -10.01 -8.29
CA ASP A 31 2.51 -10.23 -9.16
C ASP A 31 1.59 -9.00 -9.14
N LEU A 32 1.41 -8.39 -7.95
CA LEU A 32 0.69 -7.14 -7.71
C LEU A 32 1.51 -6.22 -6.82
N ALA A 33 1.67 -4.95 -7.24
CA ALA A 33 2.25 -3.92 -6.38
C ALA A 33 1.28 -2.74 -6.21
N LEU A 34 1.15 -2.31 -4.95
CA LEU A 34 0.44 -1.11 -4.53
C LEU A 34 1.50 -0.04 -4.23
N LEU A 35 1.59 0.97 -5.08
CA LEU A 35 2.71 1.91 -5.07
C LEU A 35 2.26 3.30 -4.69
N GLN A 36 3.09 3.99 -3.89
CA GLN A 36 2.89 5.36 -3.47
C GLN A 36 4.11 6.20 -3.84
N GLU A 37 3.91 7.49 -4.02
CA GLU A 37 4.93 8.42 -4.49
C GLU A 37 5.72 7.90 -5.69
N VAL A 38 5.01 7.37 -6.67
CA VAL A 38 5.58 6.78 -7.88
C VAL A 38 5.32 7.68 -9.09
N GLY A 39 6.28 7.76 -9.98
CA GLY A 39 6.16 8.47 -11.26
C GLY A 39 5.83 7.52 -12.41
N PRO A 40 5.52 8.08 -13.59
CA PRO A 40 5.30 7.29 -14.80
C PRO A 40 6.53 6.48 -15.17
N THR A 41 6.29 5.33 -15.78
CA THR A 41 7.32 4.42 -16.29
C THR A 41 6.89 3.82 -17.64
N SER A 42 7.84 3.37 -18.44
CA SER A 42 7.54 2.55 -19.62
C SER A 42 7.18 1.13 -19.19
N LEU A 43 6.26 0.50 -19.90
CA LEU A 43 5.78 -0.85 -19.61
C LEU A 43 6.30 -1.85 -20.64
N ASP A 44 6.62 -3.06 -20.17
CA ASP A 44 6.84 -4.22 -21.02
C ASP A 44 5.49 -4.83 -21.48
N LYS A 45 5.52 -5.70 -22.47
CA LYS A 45 4.33 -6.24 -23.16
C LYS A 45 3.26 -6.83 -22.24
N ASN A 46 3.66 -7.42 -21.10
CA ASN A 46 2.74 -8.10 -20.18
C ASN A 46 2.60 -7.35 -18.83
N GLU A 47 2.95 -6.08 -18.82
CA GLU A 47 2.83 -5.24 -17.64
C GLU A 47 1.63 -4.32 -17.76
N TYR A 48 0.91 -4.13 -16.66
CA TYR A 48 -0.23 -3.23 -16.54
C TYR A 48 0.03 -2.27 -15.39
N PHE A 49 -0.33 -1.03 -15.58
CA PHE A 49 -0.04 0.03 -14.63
C PHE A 49 -1.13 1.09 -14.66
N THR A 50 -1.66 1.42 -13.48
CA THR A 50 -2.54 2.58 -13.31
C THR A 50 -1.76 3.66 -12.57
N LEU A 51 -2.00 4.92 -12.87
CA LEU A 51 -1.37 6.03 -12.14
C LEU A 51 -2.37 7.15 -11.92
N LYS A 52 -2.79 7.35 -10.68
CA LYS A 52 -3.54 8.53 -10.26
C LYS A 52 -2.55 9.59 -9.79
N LYS A 53 -2.48 10.71 -10.52
CA LYS A 53 -1.46 11.74 -10.33
C LYS A 53 -1.92 12.85 -9.38
N VAL A 54 -0.99 13.33 -8.57
CA VAL A 54 -1.01 14.69 -8.01
C VAL A 54 -0.39 15.69 -9.00
N HIS A 55 -0.31 16.97 -8.64
CA HIS A 55 0.17 18.06 -9.52
C HIS A 55 1.53 17.85 -10.21
N GLN A 56 2.42 17.02 -9.65
CA GLN A 56 3.83 16.97 -10.06
C GLN A 56 4.23 15.65 -10.71
N ASN A 57 3.35 15.03 -11.50
CA ASN A 57 3.61 13.78 -12.22
C ASN A 57 4.01 12.59 -11.34
N TRP A 58 3.60 12.56 -10.09
CA TRP A 58 3.71 11.41 -9.21
C TRP A 58 2.34 11.15 -8.55
N GLY A 59 2.17 10.02 -7.92
CA GLY A 59 0.93 9.70 -7.23
C GLY A 59 0.91 8.28 -6.67
N THR A 60 -0.28 7.73 -6.58
CA THR A 60 -0.49 6.31 -6.27
C THR A 60 -0.71 5.51 -7.54
N ALA A 61 -0.29 4.26 -7.51
CA ALA A 61 -0.42 3.37 -8.64
C ALA A 61 -0.67 1.93 -8.22
N LEU A 62 -1.23 1.17 -9.14
CA LEU A 62 -1.23 -0.29 -9.12
C LEU A 62 -0.38 -0.77 -10.29
N TYR A 63 0.46 -1.76 -10.05
CA TYR A 63 1.26 -2.42 -11.06
C TYR A 63 1.06 -3.92 -10.96
N THR A 64 0.89 -4.56 -12.10
CA THR A 64 0.82 -6.02 -12.20
C THR A 64 1.68 -6.53 -13.34
N ARG A 65 2.05 -7.78 -13.22
CA ARG A 65 2.63 -8.57 -14.29
C ARG A 65 1.64 -9.69 -14.66
N ASN A 66 1.25 -9.75 -15.93
CA ASN A 66 0.32 -10.74 -16.49
C ASN A 66 -1.14 -10.68 -16.00
N MET A 67 -1.54 -9.64 -15.26
CA MET A 67 -2.94 -9.45 -14.85
C MET A 67 -3.42 -8.09 -15.32
N THR A 68 -4.51 -8.06 -16.09
CA THR A 68 -5.15 -6.83 -16.55
C THR A 68 -5.79 -6.10 -15.38
N LEU A 69 -5.64 -4.78 -15.34
CA LEU A 69 -6.26 -3.89 -14.37
C LEU A 69 -7.39 -3.10 -15.02
N GLU A 70 -8.60 -3.18 -14.45
CA GLU A 70 -9.74 -2.36 -14.80
C GLU A 70 -9.88 -1.24 -13.75
N GLU A 71 -9.52 0.00 -14.09
CA GLU A 71 -9.52 1.12 -13.14
C GLU A 71 -10.91 1.39 -12.56
N LEU A 72 -10.94 1.73 -11.27
CA LEU A 72 -12.14 2.10 -10.53
C LEU A 72 -12.00 3.54 -10.00
N ALA A 73 -13.10 4.30 -10.04
CA ALA A 73 -13.16 5.62 -9.43
C ALA A 73 -13.34 5.51 -7.91
N ILE A 74 -12.51 6.23 -7.17
CA ILE A 74 -12.54 6.28 -5.71
C ILE A 74 -11.83 7.52 -5.20
N ALA A 75 -12.28 8.03 -4.05
CA ALA A 75 -11.64 9.11 -3.29
C ALA A 75 -11.26 10.32 -4.16
N GLU A 76 -12.18 10.75 -5.02
CA GLU A 76 -11.97 11.86 -5.97
C GLU A 76 -11.68 13.19 -5.25
N GLU A 77 -12.08 13.31 -4.00
CA GLU A 77 -11.73 14.44 -3.11
C GLU A 77 -10.22 14.50 -2.82
N TYR A 78 -9.52 13.37 -2.97
CA TYR A 78 -8.07 13.25 -2.72
C TYR A 78 -7.31 12.84 -3.99
N PRO A 79 -7.21 13.72 -5.00
CA PRO A 79 -6.63 13.39 -6.29
C PRO A 79 -5.19 12.90 -6.15
N GLY A 80 -4.90 11.75 -6.77
CA GLY A 80 -3.57 11.13 -6.76
C GLY A 80 -3.18 10.43 -5.45
N ARG A 81 -4.08 10.39 -4.45
CA ARG A 81 -3.83 9.75 -3.16
C ARG A 81 -4.34 8.32 -3.06
N VAL A 82 -5.29 7.95 -3.93
CA VAL A 82 -5.83 6.60 -3.98
C VAL A 82 -5.90 6.12 -5.42
N SER A 83 -5.46 4.90 -5.67
CA SER A 83 -5.60 4.20 -6.96
C SER A 83 -6.29 2.86 -6.70
N ALA A 84 -7.36 2.58 -7.43
CA ALA A 84 -8.10 1.33 -7.31
C ALA A 84 -8.35 0.70 -8.69
N ALA A 85 -8.32 -0.64 -8.74
CA ALA A 85 -8.69 -1.40 -9.93
C ALA A 85 -9.25 -2.77 -9.57
N SER A 86 -10.11 -3.31 -10.41
CA SER A 86 -10.46 -4.72 -10.38
C SER A 86 -9.48 -5.53 -11.25
N PHE A 87 -9.24 -6.77 -10.86
CA PHE A 87 -8.43 -7.73 -11.58
C PHE A 87 -8.91 -9.16 -11.34
N GLU A 88 -8.53 -10.08 -12.20
CA GLU A 88 -8.80 -11.51 -11.99
C GLU A 88 -7.71 -12.11 -11.10
N ILE A 89 -8.10 -12.50 -9.87
CA ILE A 89 -7.20 -13.16 -8.92
C ILE A 89 -7.11 -14.68 -9.24
N THR A 90 -8.20 -15.25 -9.77
CA THR A 90 -8.25 -16.57 -10.40
C THR A 90 -9.12 -16.47 -11.67
N PRO A 91 -9.13 -17.47 -12.58
CA PRO A 91 -9.94 -17.44 -13.80
C PRO A 91 -11.44 -17.17 -13.59
N ASN A 92 -11.96 -17.36 -12.39
CA ASN A 92 -13.40 -17.21 -12.08
C ASN A 92 -13.66 -16.26 -10.89
N GLN A 93 -12.65 -15.57 -10.39
CA GLN A 93 -12.78 -14.71 -9.22
C GLN A 93 -12.12 -13.36 -9.47
N LYS A 94 -12.93 -12.31 -9.43
CA LYS A 94 -12.43 -10.93 -9.42
C LYS A 94 -12.11 -10.47 -8.00
N ALA A 95 -11.07 -9.68 -7.89
CA ALA A 95 -10.69 -8.98 -6.66
C ALA A 95 -10.50 -7.49 -6.94
N ILE A 96 -10.53 -6.67 -5.89
CA ILE A 96 -10.23 -5.25 -5.95
C ILE A 96 -8.88 -5.00 -5.28
N ALA A 97 -7.97 -4.32 -5.97
CA ALA A 97 -6.74 -3.78 -5.40
C ALA A 97 -6.89 -2.29 -5.14
N VAL A 98 -6.40 -1.81 -3.99
CA VAL A 98 -6.40 -0.38 -3.65
C VAL A 98 -5.05 0.02 -3.06
N SER A 99 -4.39 0.98 -3.71
CA SER A 99 -3.19 1.64 -3.21
C SER A 99 -3.55 2.97 -2.56
N VAL A 100 -3.13 3.20 -1.32
CA VAL A 100 -3.42 4.40 -0.55
C VAL A 100 -2.12 5.11 -0.18
N HIS A 101 -2.08 6.43 -0.38
CA HIS A 101 -1.11 7.33 0.23
C HIS A 101 -1.88 8.35 1.07
N ALA A 102 -2.00 8.11 2.35
CA ALA A 102 -2.80 8.95 3.24
C ALA A 102 -2.30 10.40 3.23
N PRO A 103 -3.16 11.40 2.97
CA PRO A 103 -2.75 12.78 2.99
C PRO A 103 -2.51 13.24 4.42
N ILE A 104 -1.46 14.04 4.61
CA ILE A 104 -1.27 14.83 5.82
C ILE A 104 -1.67 16.27 5.48
N ILE A 105 -2.79 16.73 6.04
CA ILE A 105 -3.31 18.08 5.82
C ILE A 105 -3.26 18.82 7.14
N GLU A 106 -2.63 19.99 7.17
CA GLU A 106 -2.42 20.80 8.39
C GLU A 106 -1.76 20.02 9.55
N GLY A 107 -0.92 19.03 9.20
CA GLY A 107 -0.25 18.17 10.18
C GLY A 107 -1.06 16.98 10.68
N TYR A 108 -2.27 16.77 10.18
CA TYR A 108 -3.15 15.69 10.59
C TYR A 108 -3.41 14.69 9.46
N VAL A 109 -3.41 13.41 9.79
CA VAL A 109 -3.83 12.32 8.91
C VAL A 109 -5.36 12.15 8.99
N PHE A 110 -5.90 12.19 10.18
CA PHE A 110 -7.34 12.13 10.45
C PHE A 110 -7.99 13.53 10.45
N PRO A 111 -9.19 13.69 9.94
CA PRO A 111 -10.16 12.66 9.51
C PRO A 111 -10.02 12.20 8.04
N HIS A 112 -9.00 12.62 7.31
CA HIS A 112 -8.87 12.34 5.88
C HIS A 112 -8.74 10.84 5.58
N LEU A 113 -7.91 10.14 6.35
CA LEU A 113 -7.75 8.69 6.21
C LEU A 113 -9.06 7.95 6.52
N ASP A 114 -9.83 8.39 7.51
CA ASP A 114 -11.13 7.80 7.82
C ASP A 114 -12.10 7.92 6.63
N ARG A 115 -12.20 9.09 5.99
CA ARG A 115 -13.05 9.29 4.80
C ARG A 115 -12.63 8.40 3.64
N ILE A 116 -11.33 8.29 3.38
CA ILE A 116 -10.79 7.38 2.35
C ILE A 116 -11.21 5.95 2.64
N PHE A 117 -11.05 5.49 3.88
CA PHE A 117 -11.41 4.12 4.24
C PHE A 117 -12.92 3.88 4.26
N ASP A 118 -13.75 4.87 4.58
CA ASP A 118 -15.21 4.77 4.44
C ASP A 118 -15.62 4.53 2.97
N GLU A 119 -14.92 5.15 2.02
CA GLU A 119 -15.16 4.91 0.59
C GLU A 119 -14.64 3.53 0.16
N ILE A 120 -13.47 3.12 0.64
CA ILE A 120 -12.92 1.79 0.37
C ILE A 120 -13.87 0.71 0.91
N GLU A 121 -14.34 0.82 2.15
CA GLU A 121 -15.28 -0.14 2.76
C GLU A 121 -16.55 -0.30 1.92
N ARG A 122 -17.10 0.81 1.42
CA ARG A 122 -18.28 0.77 0.53
C ARG A 122 -17.96 0.08 -0.80
N MET A 123 -16.82 0.39 -1.42
CA MET A 123 -16.39 -0.18 -2.71
C MET A 123 -16.17 -1.69 -2.62
N VAL A 124 -15.52 -2.16 -1.53
CA VAL A 124 -15.12 -3.58 -1.37
C VAL A 124 -16.19 -4.42 -0.67
N SER A 125 -17.34 -3.84 -0.32
CA SER A 125 -18.42 -4.55 0.35
C SER A 125 -18.85 -5.79 -0.44
N GLY A 126 -18.83 -6.96 0.20
CA GLY A 126 -19.18 -8.25 -0.43
C GLY A 126 -18.17 -8.77 -1.47
N LYS A 127 -16.98 -8.17 -1.59
CA LYS A 127 -15.98 -8.53 -2.60
C LYS A 127 -14.68 -8.99 -1.95
N THR A 128 -13.90 -9.77 -2.69
CA THR A 128 -12.50 -10.07 -2.37
C THR A 128 -11.63 -8.83 -2.65
N PHE A 129 -10.71 -8.50 -1.76
CA PHE A 129 -9.87 -7.31 -1.92
C PHE A 129 -8.48 -7.43 -1.32
N ILE A 130 -7.59 -6.56 -1.82
CA ILE A 130 -6.24 -6.31 -1.32
C ILE A 130 -6.08 -4.80 -1.21
N VAL A 131 -5.84 -4.26 -0.01
CA VAL A 131 -5.68 -2.83 0.26
C VAL A 131 -4.37 -2.61 0.97
N GLY A 132 -3.60 -1.62 0.57
CA GLY A 132 -2.38 -1.28 1.27
C GLY A 132 -1.80 0.05 0.83
N GLY A 133 -0.77 0.48 1.51
CA GLY A 133 -0.09 1.72 1.21
C GLY A 133 0.59 2.36 2.39
N ASP A 134 1.11 3.54 2.13
CA ASP A 134 1.59 4.46 3.15
C ASP A 134 0.38 5.17 3.78
N LEU A 135 -0.01 4.70 4.94
CA LEU A 135 -1.16 5.24 5.67
C LEU A 135 -0.78 6.42 6.58
N ASN A 136 0.52 6.76 6.67
CA ASN A 136 1.03 7.80 7.58
C ASN A 136 0.51 7.64 9.02
N THR A 137 0.28 6.40 9.44
CA THR A 137 -0.22 6.04 10.77
C THR A 137 0.31 4.66 11.19
N ALA A 138 0.54 4.50 12.49
CA ALA A 138 1.01 3.27 13.10
C ALA A 138 0.29 3.06 14.45
N ARG A 139 0.15 1.81 14.90
CA ARG A 139 -0.41 1.52 16.24
C ARG A 139 0.47 2.12 17.35
N LEU A 140 1.79 2.10 17.14
CA LEU A 140 2.74 2.72 18.06
C LEU A 140 2.53 4.24 18.16
N ALA A 141 2.03 4.89 17.11
CA ALA A 141 1.78 6.33 17.09
C ALA A 141 0.74 6.76 18.13
N GLU A 142 -0.23 5.90 18.49
CA GLU A 142 -1.18 6.18 19.58
C GLU A 142 -0.50 6.37 20.93
N LYS A 143 0.62 5.68 21.18
CA LYS A 143 1.41 5.84 22.42
C LYS A 143 2.21 7.14 22.43
N VAL A 144 2.62 7.62 21.26
CA VAL A 144 3.43 8.84 21.10
C VAL A 144 2.54 10.07 21.02
N TRP A 145 1.43 9.95 20.29
CA TRP A 145 0.44 11.03 20.07
C TRP A 145 -0.96 10.55 20.40
N PRO A 146 -1.28 10.39 21.70
CA PRO A 146 -2.59 9.92 22.11
C PRO A 146 -3.68 10.89 21.67
N ARG A 147 -4.87 10.35 21.33
CA ARG A 147 -6.05 11.09 20.88
C ARG A 147 -5.95 11.67 19.45
N HIS A 148 -4.95 11.29 18.66
CA HIS A 148 -4.86 11.69 17.26
C HIS A 148 -5.61 10.73 16.32
N GLY A 149 -6.25 9.66 16.85
CA GLY A 149 -7.08 8.74 16.08
C GLY A 149 -6.38 7.48 15.58
N HIS A 150 -5.09 7.30 15.86
CA HIS A 150 -4.32 6.14 15.39
C HIS A 150 -4.89 4.81 15.92
N GLY A 151 -5.05 4.67 17.23
CA GLY A 151 -5.60 3.47 17.87
C GLY A 151 -7.03 3.16 17.42
N PRO A 152 -7.98 4.11 17.54
CA PRO A 152 -9.34 3.95 17.06
C PRO A 152 -9.47 3.50 15.61
N PHE A 153 -8.62 4.00 14.70
CA PHE A 153 -8.58 3.58 13.31
C PHE A 153 -8.29 2.08 13.17
N PHE A 154 -7.20 1.60 13.75
CA PHE A 154 -6.85 0.17 13.70
C PHE A 154 -7.85 -0.72 14.42
N GLU A 155 -8.46 -0.24 15.53
CA GLU A 155 -9.53 -0.95 16.21
C GLU A 155 -10.76 -1.10 15.30
N ARG A 156 -11.15 -0.05 14.55
CA ARG A 156 -12.22 -0.11 13.56
C ARG A 156 -11.91 -1.16 12.49
N LEU A 157 -10.71 -1.12 11.90
CA LEU A 157 -10.33 -2.08 10.86
C LEU A 157 -10.33 -3.52 11.37
N SER A 158 -9.89 -3.77 12.61
CA SER A 158 -9.89 -5.12 13.21
C SER A 158 -11.29 -5.70 13.41
N LYS A 159 -12.32 -4.86 13.52
CA LYS A 159 -13.73 -5.25 13.65
C LYS A 159 -14.45 -5.35 12.31
N SER A 160 -13.79 -4.96 11.24
CA SER A 160 -14.30 -4.96 9.86
C SER A 160 -13.76 -6.16 9.07
N ARG A 161 -13.85 -6.12 7.75
CA ARG A 161 -13.39 -7.19 6.86
C ARG A 161 -11.90 -7.14 6.52
N PHE A 162 -11.12 -6.23 7.11
CA PHE A 162 -9.70 -6.05 6.84
C PHE A 162 -8.85 -6.96 7.72
N PHE A 163 -8.24 -7.97 7.11
CA PHE A 163 -7.24 -8.79 7.77
C PHE A 163 -5.87 -8.15 7.58
N ASP A 164 -5.30 -7.61 8.65
CA ASP A 164 -3.96 -7.02 8.65
C ASP A 164 -2.91 -8.13 8.57
N CYS A 165 -2.26 -8.25 7.40
CA CYS A 165 -1.35 -9.35 7.13
C CYS A 165 -0.13 -9.36 8.06
N HIS A 166 0.43 -8.18 8.34
CA HIS A 166 1.63 -8.07 9.17
C HIS A 166 1.31 -8.32 10.64
N GLN A 167 0.31 -7.61 11.17
CA GLN A 167 -0.09 -7.74 12.57
C GLN A 167 -0.56 -9.15 12.92
N ALA A 168 -1.29 -9.81 12.02
CA ALA A 168 -1.82 -11.15 12.26
C ALA A 168 -0.72 -12.23 12.33
N LEU A 169 0.36 -12.08 11.55
CA LEU A 169 1.42 -13.07 11.50
C LEU A 169 2.54 -12.81 12.52
N LEU A 170 2.88 -11.55 12.78
CA LEU A 170 4.01 -11.20 13.63
C LEU A 170 3.59 -10.69 15.02
N GLY A 171 2.34 -10.27 15.18
CA GLY A 171 1.81 -9.76 16.46
C GLY A 171 2.36 -8.39 16.88
N THR A 172 3.22 -7.79 16.05
CA THR A 172 3.89 -6.51 16.32
C THR A 172 4.10 -5.73 15.03
N GLU A 173 4.34 -4.43 15.16
CA GLU A 173 4.74 -3.58 14.04
C GLU A 173 6.25 -3.67 13.81
N GLU A 174 6.66 -3.54 12.54
CA GLU A 174 8.06 -3.35 12.11
C GLU A 174 8.21 -1.97 11.47
N GLN A 175 9.35 -1.33 11.71
CA GLN A 175 9.61 -0.02 11.14
C GLN A 175 9.66 -0.08 9.61
N THR A 176 8.82 0.72 8.94
CA THR A 176 8.84 0.85 7.47
C THR A 176 9.32 2.20 6.98
N ILE A 177 9.39 3.22 7.84
CA ILE A 177 9.86 4.55 7.48
C ILE A 177 11.21 4.88 8.15
N PHE A 178 12.18 5.31 7.33
CA PHE A 178 13.54 5.68 7.73
C PHE A 178 13.89 7.06 7.24
N ARG A 179 13.41 8.10 7.93
CA ARG A 179 13.75 9.50 7.66
C ARG A 179 14.84 9.98 8.63
N LYS A 180 15.75 10.81 8.12
CA LYS A 180 16.74 11.49 8.97
C LYS A 180 16.03 12.27 10.09
N GLY A 181 16.32 11.93 11.34
CA GLY A 181 15.67 12.53 12.52
C GLY A 181 14.38 11.82 12.99
N SER A 182 13.92 10.77 12.35
CA SER A 182 12.85 9.93 12.89
C SER A 182 13.30 9.30 14.21
N LYS A 183 12.52 9.53 15.28
CA LYS A 183 12.80 9.02 16.63
C LYS A 183 12.02 7.75 16.97
N HIS A 184 11.04 7.40 16.14
CA HIS A 184 10.10 6.32 16.44
C HIS A 184 10.09 5.30 15.32
N PRO A 185 10.11 4.00 15.63
CA PRO A 185 10.11 2.92 14.64
C PRO A 185 8.66 2.65 14.15
N PHE A 186 8.05 3.61 13.47
CA PHE A 186 6.70 3.47 12.97
C PHE A 186 6.62 2.55 11.77
N GLN A 187 5.57 1.74 11.74
CA GLN A 187 5.10 1.07 10.53
C GLN A 187 4.03 1.94 9.89
N ASP A 188 4.40 2.77 8.92
CA ASP A 188 3.46 3.63 8.19
C ASP A 188 2.88 2.92 6.96
N ASP A 189 3.55 1.86 6.49
CA ASP A 189 3.15 1.07 5.34
C ASP A 189 2.45 -0.22 5.78
N HIS A 190 1.22 -0.41 5.35
CA HIS A 190 0.36 -1.53 5.74
C HIS A 190 -0.19 -2.30 4.54
N LEU A 191 -0.49 -3.58 4.74
CA LEU A 191 -1.14 -4.42 3.75
C LEU A 191 -2.25 -5.25 4.40
N PHE A 192 -3.45 -5.07 3.87
CA PHE A 192 -4.66 -5.77 4.30
C PHE A 192 -5.21 -6.62 3.17
N VAL A 193 -5.79 -7.74 3.52
CA VAL A 193 -6.60 -8.55 2.61
C VAL A 193 -7.99 -8.76 3.18
N SER A 194 -8.95 -9.12 2.33
CA SER A 194 -10.27 -9.53 2.81
C SER A 194 -10.20 -10.84 3.59
N HIS A 195 -11.12 -11.05 4.52
CA HIS A 195 -11.12 -12.24 5.38
C HIS A 195 -11.18 -13.58 4.62
N ASP A 196 -11.76 -13.60 3.43
CA ASP A 196 -11.77 -14.79 2.56
C ASP A 196 -10.37 -15.15 2.03
N LEU A 197 -9.45 -14.19 1.96
CA LEU A 197 -8.03 -14.41 1.65
C LEU A 197 -7.16 -14.68 2.88
N ALA A 198 -7.66 -14.46 4.10
CA ALA A 198 -6.86 -14.53 5.32
C ALA A 198 -6.14 -15.88 5.50
N SER A 199 -6.84 -16.99 5.23
CA SER A 199 -6.26 -18.34 5.33
C SER A 199 -5.21 -18.63 4.26
N GLN A 200 -5.12 -17.81 3.23
CA GLN A 200 -4.15 -17.95 2.14
C GLN A 200 -2.88 -17.13 2.39
N VAL A 201 -2.86 -16.28 3.40
CA VAL A 201 -1.67 -15.49 3.75
C VAL A 201 -0.61 -16.41 4.34
N LYS A 202 0.44 -16.69 3.54
CA LYS A 202 1.55 -17.56 3.92
C LYS A 202 2.61 -16.84 4.73
N SER A 203 2.95 -15.62 4.33
CA SER A 203 3.97 -14.78 4.99
C SER A 203 3.69 -13.31 4.71
N CYS A 204 4.07 -12.47 5.67
CA CYS A 204 4.12 -11.03 5.52
C CYS A 204 5.36 -10.53 6.26
N PHE A 205 6.18 -9.69 5.63
CA PHE A 205 7.42 -9.18 6.20
C PHE A 205 7.84 -7.88 5.52
N THR A 206 8.69 -7.11 6.19
CA THR A 206 9.37 -5.96 5.61
C THR A 206 10.61 -6.41 4.86
N LEU A 207 10.81 -5.89 3.64
CA LEU A 207 11.99 -6.20 2.84
C LEU A 207 13.04 -5.10 3.01
N ASP A 208 13.87 -5.25 4.06
CA ASP A 208 14.88 -4.27 4.42
C ASP A 208 16.29 -4.67 3.96
N ASN A 209 16.94 -3.80 3.22
CA ASN A 209 18.36 -3.91 2.86
C ASN A 209 18.91 -2.53 2.39
N GLU A 210 20.25 -2.44 2.31
CA GLU A 210 20.94 -1.20 1.94
C GLU A 210 20.52 -0.65 0.57
N THR A 211 20.26 -1.54 -0.40
CA THR A 211 19.82 -1.12 -1.74
C THR A 211 18.46 -0.41 -1.65
N ILE A 212 17.48 -1.00 -0.97
CA ILE A 212 16.15 -0.38 -0.79
C ILE A 212 16.28 0.95 -0.04
N ARG A 213 17.04 0.99 1.03
CA ARG A 213 17.28 2.24 1.79
C ARG A 213 17.94 3.33 0.96
N SER A 214 18.70 2.98 -0.09
CA SER A 214 19.26 3.95 -1.04
C SER A 214 18.25 4.43 -2.09
N LEU A 215 17.16 3.70 -2.28
CA LEU A 215 16.13 3.98 -3.29
C LEU A 215 14.92 4.72 -2.72
N SER A 216 14.61 4.51 -1.45
CA SER A 216 13.46 5.14 -0.78
C SER A 216 13.72 5.31 0.72
N GLY A 217 13.06 6.29 1.32
CA GLY A 217 12.95 6.41 2.78
C GLY A 217 11.97 5.40 3.40
N HIS A 218 11.24 4.64 2.58
CA HIS A 218 10.31 3.60 3.00
C HIS A 218 10.78 2.21 2.57
N ILE A 219 10.47 1.22 3.39
CA ILE A 219 10.76 -0.18 3.15
C ILE A 219 9.50 -0.89 2.66
N PRO A 220 9.58 -1.69 1.58
CA PRO A 220 8.42 -2.45 1.10
C PRO A 220 7.90 -3.44 2.14
N VAL A 221 6.58 -3.56 2.25
CA VAL A 221 5.92 -4.68 2.91
C VAL A 221 5.52 -5.70 1.85
N VAL A 222 5.96 -6.93 2.03
CA VAL A 222 5.76 -8.05 1.08
C VAL A 222 4.89 -9.11 1.71
N THR A 223 3.83 -9.50 1.02
CA THR A 223 2.93 -10.58 1.43
C THR A 223 2.91 -11.67 0.36
N HIS A 224 3.06 -12.91 0.77
CA HIS A 224 2.83 -14.07 -0.08
C HIS A 224 1.49 -14.71 0.25
N LEU A 225 0.64 -14.82 -0.76
CA LEU A 225 -0.56 -15.66 -0.71
C LEU A 225 -0.24 -17.01 -1.35
N PHE A 226 -0.80 -18.09 -0.81
CA PHE A 226 -0.73 -19.40 -1.49
C PHE A 226 -1.24 -19.25 -2.93
N SER A 227 -0.84 -20.19 -3.78
CA SER A 227 -1.36 -20.24 -5.15
C SER A 227 -2.89 -20.36 -5.10
N ILE A 228 -3.51 -19.33 -5.58
CA ILE A 228 -4.96 -19.22 -5.73
C ILE A 228 -5.33 -19.85 -7.07
#